data_48f7b5118e3efd5752469afca01b914b
#
_entry.id   48f7b5118e3efd5752469afca01b914b
#
_cell.length_a   1.000
_cell.length_b   1.000
_cell.length_c   1.000
_cell.angle_alpha   90.00
_cell.angle_beta   90.00
_cell.angle_gamma   90.00
#
_symmetry.space_group_name_H-M   'P 1'
#
loop_
_entity.id
_entity.type
_entity.pdbx_description
1 polymer ?
#
loop_
_entity_poly.entity_id
_entity_poly.type
_entity_poly.pdbx_seq_one_letter_code
_entity_poly.pdbx_strand_id
1 'polypeptide(L)'
;MKDRLKQIMDEAMAQIDSSDKLDKLNEIKVSFLGKKGELTSILKSMKDVAPEDRPKVGQMVNDARSKIEEHLEEKKKAFEQALREEKMKAETIDVTLPGQRIPEGHRHPNTKTLEEVENIFIGMGYEVVEGPEIERDYYNFEALNIPADHPAKDEQDTFYITQDILLRTQTSSVQVHEMEKGRLPIRMIAPGRVFRSDEVDATHSPTFHQIEGLVVDKNITFSDLKGTLQEFAKRLFGEDTKVKFRPHHFQFTEPSAEMDVTCFKCGGKGCRFCKGEGWVEILGCGMVHPHVLEMSGIDPEEYTGFAFGVIVR
;
A
#
# COMPACT_ATOMS: atom_id res chain seq x y z
N MET A 1 35.78 13.56 75.94
CA MET A 1 35.45 12.65 74.79
C MET A 1 34.00 12.80 74.34
N LYS A 2 33.01 12.81 75.23
CA LYS A 2 31.61 13.02 74.90
C LYS A 2 31.34 14.34 74.17
N ASP A 3 31.92 15.42 74.57
CA ASP A 3 31.71 16.74 73.95
C ASP A 3 32.32 16.80 72.57
N ARG A 4 33.46 16.14 72.36
CA ARG A 4 34.09 16.05 71.01
C ARG A 4 33.27 15.21 70.06
N LEU A 5 32.65 14.11 70.56
CA LEU A 5 31.77 13.27 69.68
C LEU A 5 30.52 14.05 69.30
N LYS A 6 29.92 14.81 70.22
CA LYS A 6 28.79 15.67 69.94
C LYS A 6 29.13 16.76 68.96
N GLN A 7 30.28 17.39 69.10
CA GLN A 7 30.76 18.40 68.18
C GLN A 7 30.93 17.87 66.74
N ILE A 8 31.58 16.70 66.59
CA ILE A 8 31.74 16.04 65.24
C ILE A 8 30.39 15.68 64.69
N MET A 9 29.43 15.21 65.47
CA MET A 9 28.08 14.89 64.98
C MET A 9 27.36 16.16 64.54
N ASP A 10 27.41 17.25 65.29
CA ASP A 10 26.77 18.52 64.90
C ASP A 10 27.41 19.14 63.67
N GLU A 11 28.75 19.06 63.53
CA GLU A 11 29.47 19.49 62.33
C GLU A 11 29.11 18.65 61.11
N ALA A 12 29.01 17.34 61.28
CA ALA A 12 28.58 16.45 60.21
C ALA A 12 27.16 16.77 59.73
N MET A 13 26.21 16.92 60.65
CA MET A 13 24.83 17.28 60.29
C MET A 13 24.75 18.64 59.60
N ALA A 14 25.45 19.66 60.07
CA ALA A 14 25.48 20.98 59.44
C ALA A 14 26.06 20.96 58.05
N GLN A 15 27.13 20.16 57.80
CA GLN A 15 27.70 19.99 56.46
C GLN A 15 26.77 19.23 55.52
N ILE A 16 26.06 18.20 56.01
CA ILE A 16 25.05 17.46 55.21
C ILE A 16 23.93 18.42 54.83
N ASP A 17 23.40 19.22 55.79
CA ASP A 17 22.31 20.15 55.50
C ASP A 17 22.69 21.25 54.54
N SER A 18 23.91 21.74 54.60
CA SER A 18 24.44 22.80 53.71
C SER A 18 24.88 22.27 52.31
N SER A 19 24.91 20.94 52.13
CA SER A 19 25.29 20.36 50.85
C SER A 19 24.27 20.63 49.75
N ASP A 20 24.76 20.97 48.54
CA ASP A 20 23.96 21.33 47.35
C ASP A 20 24.13 20.32 46.22
N LYS A 21 25.00 19.31 46.38
CA LYS A 21 25.32 18.31 45.37
C LYS A 21 25.60 16.93 45.95
N LEU A 22 25.23 15.88 45.18
CA LEU A 22 25.50 14.48 45.55
C LEU A 22 26.98 14.17 45.77
N ASP A 23 27.89 14.78 44.98
CA ASP A 23 29.33 14.57 45.16
C ASP A 23 29.83 15.10 46.50
N LYS A 24 29.32 16.25 46.96
CA LYS A 24 29.65 16.79 48.26
C LYS A 24 29.16 15.88 49.39
N LEU A 25 27.97 15.26 49.26
CA LEU A 25 27.50 14.28 50.26
C LEU A 25 28.43 13.06 50.33
N ASN A 26 28.97 12.60 49.21
CA ASN A 26 29.95 11.51 49.21
C ASN A 26 31.29 11.93 49.84
N GLU A 27 31.75 13.15 49.62
CA GLU A 27 32.93 13.69 50.28
C GLU A 27 32.74 13.78 51.81
N ILE A 28 31.58 14.29 52.27
CA ILE A 28 31.22 14.34 53.68
C ILE A 28 31.18 12.92 54.28
N LYS A 29 30.56 11.97 53.61
CA LYS A 29 30.55 10.57 54.03
C LYS A 29 31.97 10.01 54.23
N VAL A 30 32.88 10.27 53.29
CA VAL A 30 34.26 9.81 53.38
C VAL A 30 35.02 10.54 54.51
N SER A 31 34.79 11.85 54.70
CA SER A 31 35.44 12.68 55.75
C SER A 31 35.08 12.22 57.16
N PHE A 32 33.80 11.90 57.39
CA PHE A 32 33.36 11.53 58.77
C PHE A 32 33.36 10.01 58.97
N LEU A 33 32.94 9.21 58.01
CA LEU A 33 32.71 7.76 58.15
C LEU A 33 33.76 6.91 57.45
N GLY A 34 34.66 7.47 56.69
CA GLY A 34 35.70 6.74 55.96
C GLY A 34 36.74 6.09 56.87
N LYS A 35 37.63 5.25 56.27
CA LYS A 35 38.68 4.55 57.03
C LYS A 35 39.64 5.48 57.79
N LYS A 36 39.80 6.71 57.36
CA LYS A 36 40.57 7.79 58.01
C LYS A 36 39.67 8.91 58.52
N GLY A 37 38.37 8.70 58.55
CA GLY A 37 37.40 9.69 58.97
C GLY A 37 37.44 9.99 60.44
N GLU A 38 36.83 11.14 60.84
CA GLU A 38 36.90 11.67 62.15
C GLU A 38 36.29 10.73 63.24
N LEU A 39 35.16 10.08 62.92
CA LEU A 39 34.55 9.06 63.79
C LEU A 39 35.45 7.83 63.96
N THR A 40 36.12 7.43 62.91
CA THR A 40 37.04 6.29 62.93
C THR A 40 38.30 6.62 63.74
N SER A 41 38.74 7.89 63.74
CA SER A 41 39.86 8.32 64.55
C SER A 41 39.54 8.28 66.03
N ILE A 42 38.29 8.62 66.43
CA ILE A 42 37.83 8.47 67.83
C ILE A 42 37.82 7.02 68.28
N LEU A 43 37.36 6.09 67.39
CA LEU A 43 37.40 4.65 67.65
C LEU A 43 38.83 4.15 67.92
N LYS A 44 39.82 4.69 67.18
CA LYS A 44 41.24 4.34 67.35
C LYS A 44 41.82 4.88 68.68
N SER A 45 41.39 6.04 69.12
CA SER A 45 41.78 6.67 70.45
C SER A 45 41.09 6.04 71.63
N MET A 46 40.15 5.11 71.47
CA MET A 46 39.56 4.29 72.55
C MET A 46 40.56 3.44 73.28
N LYS A 47 41.78 3.25 72.80
CA LYS A 47 42.84 2.55 73.49
C LYS A 47 43.27 3.25 74.74
N ASP A 48 43.08 4.58 74.82
CA ASP A 48 43.48 5.44 75.92
C ASP A 48 42.37 5.63 76.97
N VAL A 49 41.22 4.96 76.85
CA VAL A 49 40.05 5.01 77.74
C VAL A 49 40.10 3.84 78.71
N ALA A 50 39.67 4.08 79.97
CA ALA A 50 39.58 3.04 80.99
C ALA A 50 38.73 1.89 80.56
N PRO A 51 39.10 0.62 80.89
CA PRO A 51 38.42 -0.58 80.33
C PRO A 51 36.92 -0.62 80.63
N GLU A 52 36.46 -0.06 81.75
CA GLU A 52 35.08 -0.04 82.22
C GLU A 52 34.18 0.88 81.35
N ASP A 53 34.73 1.96 80.73
CA ASP A 53 33.97 2.92 79.97
C ASP A 53 34.02 2.65 78.42
N ARG A 54 34.86 1.72 77.96
CA ARG A 54 34.99 1.39 76.55
C ARG A 54 33.68 0.94 75.89
N PRO A 55 32.85 0.09 76.54
CA PRO A 55 31.59 -0.32 75.94
C PRO A 55 30.63 0.83 75.73
N LYS A 56 30.54 1.75 76.70
CA LYS A 56 29.64 2.91 76.61
C LYS A 56 30.07 3.90 75.58
N VAL A 57 31.35 4.13 75.39
CA VAL A 57 31.90 5.02 74.37
C VAL A 57 31.72 4.38 72.97
N GLY A 58 31.94 3.07 72.87
CA GLY A 58 31.72 2.32 71.63
C GLY A 58 30.28 2.39 71.13
N GLN A 59 29.32 2.25 72.10
CA GLN A 59 27.91 2.37 71.72
C GLN A 59 27.56 3.80 71.30
N MET A 60 28.06 4.83 71.97
CA MET A 60 27.82 6.23 71.60
C MET A 60 28.40 6.59 70.23
N VAL A 61 29.54 6.03 69.81
CA VAL A 61 30.14 6.25 68.52
C VAL A 61 29.33 5.53 67.43
N ASN A 62 28.83 4.30 67.69
CA ASN A 62 27.95 3.59 66.79
C ASN A 62 26.61 4.30 66.63
N ASP A 63 26.00 4.81 67.71
CA ASP A 63 24.77 5.59 67.59
C ASP A 63 24.97 6.88 66.77
N ALA A 64 26.07 7.59 67.01
CA ALA A 64 26.42 8.76 66.20
C ALA A 64 26.63 8.43 64.72
N ARG A 65 27.32 7.31 64.43
CA ARG A 65 27.52 6.82 63.11
C ARG A 65 26.19 6.51 62.42
N SER A 66 25.32 5.77 63.06
CA SER A 66 23.99 5.42 62.51
C SER A 66 23.17 6.67 62.20
N LYS A 67 23.18 7.67 63.10
CA LYS A 67 22.47 8.94 62.85
C LYS A 67 23.01 9.72 61.66
N ILE A 68 24.32 9.77 61.50
CA ILE A 68 24.95 10.44 60.32
C ILE A 68 24.67 9.67 59.05
N GLU A 69 24.73 8.34 59.09
CA GLU A 69 24.42 7.49 57.93
C GLU A 69 22.94 7.65 57.52
N GLU A 70 22.02 7.68 58.47
CA GLU A 70 20.59 7.87 58.24
C GLU A 70 20.32 9.25 57.58
N HIS A 71 20.89 10.32 58.15
CA HIS A 71 20.70 11.67 57.63
C HIS A 71 21.32 11.87 56.25
N LEU A 72 22.48 11.24 55.97
CA LEU A 72 23.08 11.21 54.63
C LEU A 72 22.19 10.51 53.61
N GLU A 73 21.58 9.38 53.98
CA GLU A 73 20.72 8.62 53.09
C GLU A 73 19.39 9.36 52.82
N GLU A 74 18.82 10.03 53.85
CA GLU A 74 17.64 10.87 53.64
C GLU A 74 17.91 12.02 52.68
N LYS A 75 19.02 12.74 52.89
CA LYS A 75 19.41 13.84 52.03
C LYS A 75 19.71 13.40 50.59
N LYS A 76 20.36 12.24 50.45
CA LYS A 76 20.62 11.63 49.14
C LYS A 76 19.33 11.29 48.39
N LYS A 77 18.37 10.66 49.05
CA LYS A 77 17.05 10.36 48.48
C LYS A 77 16.30 11.63 48.04
N ALA A 78 16.38 12.68 48.86
CA ALA A 78 15.77 13.97 48.55
C ALA A 78 16.38 14.58 47.24
N PHE A 79 17.73 14.51 47.11
CA PHE A 79 18.39 14.96 45.88
C PHE A 79 18.02 14.12 44.65
N GLU A 80 18.02 12.80 44.80
CA GLU A 80 17.64 11.89 43.71
C GLU A 80 16.19 12.11 43.26
N GLN A 81 15.30 12.37 44.21
CA GLN A 81 13.91 12.69 43.93
C GLN A 81 13.77 14.04 43.21
N ALA A 82 14.45 15.09 43.71
CA ALA A 82 14.43 16.41 43.09
C ALA A 82 14.97 16.36 41.63
N LEU A 83 16.08 15.64 41.41
CA LEU A 83 16.67 15.45 40.10
C LEU A 83 15.71 14.70 39.15
N ARG A 84 15.03 13.69 39.67
CA ARG A 84 14.01 12.94 38.91
C ARG A 84 12.82 13.81 38.55
N GLU A 85 12.34 14.64 39.47
CA GLU A 85 11.23 15.57 39.21
C GLU A 85 11.62 16.64 38.20
N GLU A 86 12.83 17.17 38.25
CA GLU A 86 13.36 18.12 37.28
C GLU A 86 13.45 17.48 35.89
N LYS A 87 13.99 16.28 35.82
CA LYS A 87 14.05 15.51 34.55
C LYS A 87 12.66 15.24 34.00
N MET A 88 11.71 14.83 34.82
CA MET A 88 10.33 14.60 34.38
C MET A 88 9.67 15.88 33.88
N LYS A 89 9.94 17.04 34.50
CA LYS A 89 9.44 18.33 33.98
C LYS A 89 10.07 18.72 32.66
N ALA A 90 11.37 18.47 32.50
CA ALA A 90 12.08 18.76 31.25
C ALA A 90 11.63 17.84 30.08
N GLU A 91 11.23 16.61 30.39
CA GLU A 91 10.74 15.63 29.43
C GLU A 91 9.21 15.67 29.22
N THR A 92 8.52 16.70 29.72
CA THR A 92 7.07 16.83 29.57
C THR A 92 6.69 17.01 28.09
N ILE A 93 5.89 16.09 27.59
CA ILE A 93 5.36 16.14 26.23
C ILE A 93 3.92 16.65 26.29
N ASP A 94 3.58 17.61 25.45
CA ASP A 94 2.20 18.07 25.29
C ASP A 94 1.36 16.99 24.58
N VAL A 95 0.62 16.22 25.38
CA VAL A 95 -0.26 15.16 24.88
C VAL A 95 -1.54 15.67 24.21
N THR A 96 -1.78 16.98 24.24
CA THR A 96 -2.93 17.59 23.55
C THR A 96 -2.63 17.90 22.08
N LEU A 97 -1.36 17.86 21.68
CA LEU A 97 -1.00 18.00 20.28
C LEU A 97 -1.59 16.86 19.46
N PRO A 98 -2.28 17.16 18.35
CA PRO A 98 -2.82 16.13 17.50
C PRO A 98 -1.71 15.26 16.93
N GLY A 99 -1.88 13.94 16.97
CA GLY A 99 -0.99 12.99 16.32
C GLY A 99 -0.89 13.23 14.82
N GLN A 100 0.22 12.84 14.23
CA GLN A 100 0.37 12.89 12.77
C GLN A 100 -0.61 11.89 12.15
N ARG A 101 -1.57 12.39 11.35
CA ARG A 101 -2.48 11.52 10.61
C ARG A 101 -1.66 10.78 9.57
N ILE A 102 -1.69 9.45 9.64
CA ILE A 102 -1.15 8.60 8.58
C ILE A 102 -2.12 8.75 7.40
N PRO A 103 -1.68 9.23 6.22
CA PRO A 103 -2.55 9.31 5.06
C PRO A 103 -3.00 7.91 4.68
N GLU A 104 -4.31 7.71 4.54
CA GLU A 104 -4.87 6.47 4.03
C GLU A 104 -4.45 6.31 2.56
N GLY A 105 -3.94 5.14 2.22
CA GLY A 105 -3.64 4.81 0.83
C GLY A 105 -4.93 4.68 0.03
N HIS A 106 -4.91 5.15 -1.22
CA HIS A 106 -6.02 5.03 -2.15
C HIS A 106 -5.60 4.21 -3.36
N ARG A 107 -6.52 3.38 -3.87
CA ARG A 107 -6.33 2.68 -5.14
C ARG A 107 -6.33 3.69 -6.30
N HIS A 108 -5.46 3.44 -7.28
CA HIS A 108 -5.43 4.25 -8.50
C HIS A 108 -6.80 4.21 -9.22
N PRO A 109 -7.27 5.31 -9.84
CA PRO A 109 -8.55 5.31 -10.57
C PRO A 109 -8.68 4.18 -11.60
N ASN A 110 -7.65 3.93 -12.41
CA ASN A 110 -7.67 2.83 -13.39
C ASN A 110 -7.89 1.46 -12.73
N THR A 111 -7.22 1.20 -11.58
CA THR A 111 -7.42 -0.06 -10.85
C THR A 111 -8.87 -0.22 -10.38
N LYS A 112 -9.48 0.86 -9.89
CA LYS A 112 -10.91 0.84 -9.49
C LYS A 112 -11.82 0.56 -10.67
N THR A 113 -11.57 1.20 -11.81
CA THR A 113 -12.37 1.01 -13.02
C THR A 113 -12.22 -0.43 -13.57
N LEU A 114 -11.00 -0.97 -13.60
CA LEU A 114 -10.75 -2.36 -14.00
C LEU A 114 -11.53 -3.33 -13.09
N GLU A 115 -11.37 -3.21 -11.78
CA GLU A 115 -12.09 -4.05 -10.81
C GLU A 115 -13.62 -3.92 -10.94
N GLU A 116 -14.15 -2.73 -11.21
CA GLU A 116 -15.58 -2.52 -11.39
C GLU A 116 -16.09 -3.23 -12.65
N VAL A 117 -15.39 -3.10 -13.76
CA VAL A 117 -15.73 -3.78 -15.03
C VAL A 117 -15.61 -5.30 -14.88
N GLU A 118 -14.54 -5.80 -14.26
CA GLU A 118 -14.35 -7.22 -13.98
C GLU A 118 -15.52 -7.77 -13.14
N ASN A 119 -15.88 -7.10 -12.06
CA ASN A 119 -16.97 -7.52 -11.19
C ASN A 119 -18.33 -7.55 -11.90
N ILE A 120 -18.58 -6.61 -12.82
CA ILE A 120 -19.80 -6.61 -13.65
C ILE A 120 -19.83 -7.89 -14.50
N PHE A 121 -18.76 -8.21 -15.22
CA PHE A 121 -18.71 -9.39 -16.08
C PHE A 121 -18.70 -10.71 -15.30
N ILE A 122 -18.01 -10.79 -14.16
CA ILE A 122 -18.09 -11.94 -13.24
C ILE A 122 -19.56 -12.15 -12.82
N GLY A 123 -20.27 -11.07 -12.46
CA GLY A 123 -21.70 -11.12 -12.13
C GLY A 123 -22.61 -11.51 -13.30
N MET A 124 -22.10 -11.48 -14.54
CA MET A 124 -22.77 -11.96 -15.76
C MET A 124 -22.33 -13.38 -16.17
N GLY A 125 -21.48 -14.04 -15.36
CA GLY A 125 -21.02 -15.41 -15.56
C GLY A 125 -19.80 -15.54 -16.49
N TYR A 126 -18.97 -14.49 -16.57
CA TYR A 126 -17.69 -14.52 -17.30
C TYR A 126 -16.55 -14.94 -16.36
N GLU A 127 -15.60 -15.68 -16.90
CA GLU A 127 -14.32 -15.98 -16.25
C GLU A 127 -13.30 -14.88 -16.57
N VAL A 128 -12.44 -14.54 -15.61
CA VAL A 128 -11.32 -13.63 -15.83
C VAL A 128 -10.10 -14.47 -16.20
N VAL A 129 -9.52 -14.19 -17.35
CA VAL A 129 -8.36 -14.91 -17.88
C VAL A 129 -7.22 -13.96 -18.12
N GLU A 130 -6.03 -14.30 -17.63
CA GLU A 130 -4.80 -13.54 -17.84
C GLU A 130 -3.95 -14.20 -18.96
N GLY A 131 -3.17 -13.39 -19.64
CA GLY A 131 -2.22 -13.83 -20.66
C GLY A 131 -0.93 -13.03 -20.67
N PRO A 132 0.09 -13.48 -21.41
CA PRO A 132 1.41 -12.84 -21.44
C PRO A 132 1.36 -11.44 -22.06
N GLU A 133 2.16 -10.50 -21.52
CA GLU A 133 2.36 -9.17 -22.11
C GLU A 133 3.34 -9.19 -23.30
N ILE A 134 4.29 -10.13 -23.26
CA ILE A 134 5.22 -10.41 -24.36
C ILE A 134 4.64 -11.56 -25.15
N GLU A 135 4.38 -11.32 -26.42
CA GLU A 135 3.60 -12.24 -27.26
C GLU A 135 4.32 -12.53 -28.56
N ARG A 136 3.95 -13.62 -29.21
CA ARG A 136 4.36 -13.92 -30.56
C ARG A 136 3.50 -13.15 -31.57
N ASP A 137 4.10 -12.73 -32.67
CA ASP A 137 3.40 -12.09 -33.79
C ASP A 137 2.18 -12.90 -34.27
N TYR A 138 2.29 -14.22 -34.29
CA TYR A 138 1.20 -15.14 -34.62
C TYR A 138 -0.07 -14.89 -33.82
N TYR A 139 0.03 -14.83 -32.48
CA TYR A 139 -1.13 -14.63 -31.61
C TYR A 139 -1.68 -13.21 -31.62
N ASN A 140 -0.80 -12.23 -31.88
CA ASN A 140 -1.21 -10.83 -31.89
C ASN A 140 -1.83 -10.40 -33.20
N PHE A 141 -1.53 -11.11 -34.33
CA PHE A 141 -1.93 -10.73 -35.65
C PHE A 141 -2.47 -11.90 -36.48
N GLU A 142 -1.66 -12.90 -36.83
CA GLU A 142 -2.01 -13.92 -37.83
C GLU A 142 -3.25 -14.73 -37.41
N ALA A 143 -3.28 -15.25 -36.20
CA ALA A 143 -4.42 -15.99 -35.64
C ALA A 143 -5.69 -15.14 -35.50
N LEU A 144 -5.56 -13.82 -35.59
CA LEU A 144 -6.65 -12.84 -35.57
C LEU A 144 -7.02 -12.35 -36.98
N ASN A 145 -6.74 -13.17 -37.99
CA ASN A 145 -7.05 -12.85 -39.40
C ASN A 145 -6.32 -11.61 -39.96
N ILE A 146 -5.11 -11.32 -39.41
CA ILE A 146 -4.22 -10.25 -39.89
C ILE A 146 -2.91 -10.90 -40.36
N PRO A 147 -2.81 -11.37 -41.62
CA PRO A 147 -1.60 -12.00 -42.12
C PRO A 147 -0.43 -11.01 -42.25
N ALA A 148 0.77 -11.53 -42.41
CA ALA A 148 2.01 -10.75 -42.42
C ALA A 148 2.08 -9.63 -43.46
N ASP A 149 1.42 -9.82 -44.59
CA ASP A 149 1.34 -8.88 -45.75
C ASP A 149 0.08 -8.00 -45.72
N HIS A 150 -0.72 -8.06 -44.65
CA HIS A 150 -1.95 -7.28 -44.52
C HIS A 150 -1.65 -5.80 -44.27
N PRO A 151 -2.23 -4.85 -45.04
CA PRO A 151 -1.96 -3.41 -44.84
C PRO A 151 -2.30 -2.88 -43.45
N ALA A 152 -3.31 -3.46 -42.78
CA ALA A 152 -3.69 -3.05 -41.43
C ALA A 152 -2.60 -3.32 -40.36
N LYS A 153 -1.67 -4.25 -40.67
CA LYS A 153 -0.52 -4.53 -39.76
C LYS A 153 0.49 -3.39 -39.78
N ASP A 154 0.70 -2.76 -40.96
CA ASP A 154 1.64 -1.66 -41.13
C ASP A 154 1.15 -0.37 -40.44
N GLU A 155 -0.16 -0.24 -40.22
CA GLU A 155 -0.79 0.90 -39.57
C GLU A 155 -0.70 0.82 -38.03
N GLN A 156 -0.24 -0.31 -37.49
CA GLN A 156 -0.16 -0.51 -36.04
C GLN A 156 1.26 -0.22 -35.54
N ASP A 157 1.38 0.82 -34.75
CA ASP A 157 2.62 1.14 -34.06
C ASP A 157 2.88 0.11 -32.96
N THR A 158 3.72 -0.89 -33.28
CA THR A 158 3.99 -2.06 -32.45
C THR A 158 5.42 -2.04 -31.92
N PHE A 159 5.60 -2.31 -30.62
CA PHE A 159 6.91 -2.53 -30.05
C PHE A 159 7.38 -3.97 -30.29
N TYR A 160 8.21 -4.19 -31.29
CA TYR A 160 8.86 -5.47 -31.55
C TYR A 160 10.13 -5.63 -30.70
N ILE A 161 10.30 -6.78 -30.09
CA ILE A 161 11.52 -7.20 -29.39
C ILE A 161 12.43 -7.95 -30.36
N THR A 162 11.84 -8.83 -31.18
CA THR A 162 12.47 -9.52 -32.31
C THR A 162 11.50 -9.51 -33.50
N GLN A 163 11.84 -10.12 -34.62
CA GLN A 163 10.92 -10.22 -35.76
C GLN A 163 9.59 -10.92 -35.41
N ASP A 164 9.61 -11.87 -34.48
CA ASP A 164 8.47 -12.73 -34.16
C ASP A 164 7.92 -12.50 -32.73
N ILE A 165 8.55 -11.62 -31.95
CA ILE A 165 8.19 -11.35 -30.54
C ILE A 165 7.97 -9.87 -30.37
N LEU A 166 6.85 -9.52 -29.74
CA LEU A 166 6.41 -8.15 -29.55
C LEU A 166 5.78 -7.94 -28.15
N LEU A 167 5.58 -6.69 -27.77
CA LEU A 167 4.67 -6.34 -26.68
C LEU A 167 3.25 -6.28 -27.26
N ARG A 168 2.31 -7.03 -26.68
CA ARG A 168 0.94 -7.16 -27.20
C ARG A 168 0.28 -5.79 -27.38
N THR A 169 -0.31 -5.55 -28.53
CA THR A 169 -1.03 -4.32 -28.87
C THR A 169 -2.48 -4.33 -28.41
N GLN A 170 -2.98 -5.50 -28.05
CA GLN A 170 -4.35 -5.79 -27.63
C GLN A 170 -4.37 -7.05 -26.77
N THR A 171 -5.43 -7.26 -25.99
CA THR A 171 -5.59 -8.49 -25.19
C THR A 171 -6.27 -9.62 -25.98
N SER A 172 -6.55 -9.44 -27.28
CA SER A 172 -7.15 -10.45 -28.18
C SER A 172 -6.28 -11.71 -28.32
N SER A 173 -4.97 -11.61 -28.12
CA SER A 173 -4.09 -12.79 -28.10
C SER A 173 -4.49 -13.81 -27.05
N VAL A 174 -5.02 -13.34 -25.89
CA VAL A 174 -5.53 -14.20 -24.81
C VAL A 174 -6.76 -15.00 -25.28
N GLN A 175 -7.60 -14.38 -26.13
CA GLN A 175 -8.77 -15.07 -26.70
C GLN A 175 -8.33 -16.26 -27.56
N VAL A 176 -7.29 -16.09 -28.38
CA VAL A 176 -6.72 -17.17 -29.20
C VAL A 176 -6.20 -18.31 -28.33
N HIS A 177 -5.41 -17.98 -27.29
CA HIS A 177 -4.90 -18.97 -26.35
C HIS A 177 -6.04 -19.78 -25.68
N GLU A 178 -7.17 -19.13 -25.33
CA GLU A 178 -8.30 -19.83 -24.73
C GLU A 178 -9.04 -20.70 -25.76
N MET A 179 -9.24 -20.22 -26.98
CA MET A 179 -9.87 -21.01 -28.06
C MET A 179 -9.05 -22.25 -28.40
N GLU A 180 -7.71 -22.15 -28.49
CA GLU A 180 -6.81 -23.29 -28.75
C GLU A 180 -6.86 -24.39 -27.69
N LYS A 181 -7.30 -24.09 -26.44
CA LYS A 181 -7.52 -25.11 -25.42
C LYS A 181 -8.69 -26.05 -25.72
N GLY A 182 -9.54 -25.68 -26.66
CA GLY A 182 -10.69 -26.50 -27.10
C GLY A 182 -11.76 -26.75 -26.04
N ARG A 183 -11.81 -25.94 -24.97
CA ARG A 183 -12.78 -26.06 -23.89
C ARG A 183 -14.00 -25.18 -24.18
N LEU A 184 -15.01 -25.74 -24.79
CA LEU A 184 -16.26 -25.05 -25.11
C LEU A 184 -17.37 -25.43 -24.13
N PRO A 185 -18.31 -24.52 -23.80
CA PRO A 185 -18.40 -23.14 -24.29
C PRO A 185 -17.37 -22.22 -23.60
N ILE A 186 -16.96 -21.13 -24.28
CA ILE A 186 -16.11 -20.08 -23.74
C ILE A 186 -16.97 -18.87 -23.36
N ARG A 187 -16.74 -18.32 -22.18
CA ARG A 187 -17.30 -17.04 -21.75
C ARG A 187 -16.29 -16.37 -20.82
N MET A 188 -15.47 -15.49 -21.37
CA MET A 188 -14.34 -14.92 -20.66
C MET A 188 -14.18 -13.43 -20.89
N ILE A 189 -13.47 -12.78 -19.97
CA ILE A 189 -12.85 -11.48 -20.17
C ILE A 189 -11.34 -11.58 -19.94
N ALA A 190 -10.57 -10.82 -20.71
CA ALA A 190 -9.12 -10.70 -20.60
C ALA A 190 -8.72 -9.25 -20.27
N PRO A 191 -8.63 -8.87 -18.98
CA PRO A 191 -8.07 -7.59 -18.58
C PRO A 191 -6.55 -7.62 -18.70
N GLY A 192 -5.94 -6.50 -19.11
CA GLY A 192 -4.49 -6.41 -19.13
C GLY A 192 -3.93 -5.14 -19.71
N ARG A 193 -2.63 -4.95 -19.51
CA ARG A 193 -1.88 -3.88 -20.13
C ARG A 193 -1.61 -4.23 -21.58
N VAL A 194 -1.64 -3.20 -22.42
CA VAL A 194 -1.32 -3.27 -23.84
C VAL A 194 -0.40 -2.12 -24.20
N PHE A 195 0.32 -2.27 -25.31
CA PHE A 195 1.42 -1.40 -25.66
C PHE A 195 1.30 -1.00 -27.13
N ARG A 196 1.41 0.31 -27.41
CA ARG A 196 1.46 0.85 -28.76
C ARG A 196 2.51 1.95 -28.82
N SER A 197 3.23 2.02 -29.93
CA SER A 197 4.30 3.02 -30.13
C SER A 197 3.73 4.39 -30.56
N ASP A 198 2.58 4.76 -29.99
CA ASP A 198 1.93 6.05 -30.25
C ASP A 198 2.74 7.21 -29.69
N GLU A 199 2.69 8.37 -30.34
CA GLU A 199 3.17 9.61 -29.73
C GLU A 199 2.29 10.00 -28.55
N VAL A 200 2.94 10.43 -27.46
CA VAL A 200 2.25 10.80 -26.22
C VAL A 200 1.53 12.14 -26.38
N ASP A 201 0.22 12.12 -26.26
CA ASP A 201 -0.61 13.31 -26.21
C ASP A 201 -1.64 13.26 -25.08
N ALA A 202 -2.66 14.14 -25.09
CA ALA A 202 -3.70 14.16 -24.06
C ALA A 202 -4.62 12.92 -24.06
N THR A 203 -4.60 12.13 -25.14
CA THR A 203 -5.50 11.00 -25.39
C THR A 203 -4.76 9.69 -25.67
N HIS A 204 -3.47 9.75 -25.99
CA HIS A 204 -2.65 8.59 -26.31
C HIS A 204 -1.53 8.39 -25.29
N SER A 205 -1.36 7.16 -24.85
CA SER A 205 -0.27 6.70 -23.99
C SER A 205 0.30 5.42 -24.59
N PRO A 206 1.62 5.24 -24.61
CA PRO A 206 2.24 4.02 -25.13
C PRO A 206 1.89 2.78 -24.30
N THR A 207 1.39 2.98 -23.11
CA THR A 207 0.91 1.91 -22.23
C THR A 207 -0.47 2.30 -21.70
N PHE A 208 -1.44 1.43 -21.91
CA PHE A 208 -2.79 1.59 -21.41
C PHE A 208 -3.39 0.23 -21.04
N HIS A 209 -4.62 0.22 -20.51
CA HIS A 209 -5.30 -1.02 -20.15
C HIS A 209 -6.45 -1.27 -21.10
N GLN A 210 -6.67 -2.55 -21.39
CA GLN A 210 -7.78 -3.02 -22.19
C GLN A 210 -8.45 -4.20 -21.49
N ILE A 211 -9.76 -4.31 -21.62
CA ILE A 211 -10.52 -5.49 -21.21
C ILE A 211 -11.24 -5.99 -22.43
N GLU A 212 -10.87 -7.15 -22.91
CA GLU A 212 -11.58 -7.79 -24.01
C GLU A 212 -12.40 -8.96 -23.52
N GLY A 213 -13.56 -9.15 -24.11
CA GLY A 213 -14.44 -10.28 -23.82
C GLY A 213 -14.64 -11.16 -25.03
N LEU A 214 -14.78 -12.46 -24.79
CA LEU A 214 -15.07 -13.49 -25.77
C LEU A 214 -16.17 -14.40 -25.26
N VAL A 215 -17.14 -14.66 -26.14
CA VAL A 215 -18.12 -15.74 -25.96
C VAL A 215 -18.10 -16.61 -27.21
N VAL A 216 -17.93 -17.92 -27.04
CA VAL A 216 -18.05 -18.93 -28.10
C VAL A 216 -18.94 -20.06 -27.60
N ASP A 217 -20.03 -20.29 -28.29
CA ASP A 217 -20.98 -21.36 -28.00
C ASP A 217 -21.81 -21.68 -29.28
N LYS A 218 -22.70 -22.63 -29.17
CA LYS A 218 -23.63 -22.95 -30.26
C LYS A 218 -24.70 -21.86 -30.40
N ASN A 219 -24.99 -21.47 -31.66
CA ASN A 219 -26.06 -20.52 -31.99
C ASN A 219 -25.95 -19.12 -31.36
N ILE A 220 -24.76 -18.66 -31.07
CA ILE A 220 -24.54 -17.29 -30.60
C ILE A 220 -24.83 -16.31 -31.75
N THR A 221 -25.56 -15.25 -31.46
CA THR A 221 -26.02 -14.26 -32.40
C THR A 221 -25.56 -12.84 -32.08
N PHE A 222 -25.66 -11.94 -33.03
CA PHE A 222 -25.41 -10.52 -32.84
C PHE A 222 -26.41 -9.89 -31.80
N SER A 223 -27.59 -10.50 -31.65
CA SER A 223 -28.56 -10.07 -30.62
C SER A 223 -28.05 -10.38 -29.21
N ASP A 224 -27.36 -11.50 -29.01
CA ASP A 224 -26.75 -11.87 -27.74
C ASP A 224 -25.62 -10.88 -27.38
N LEU A 225 -24.77 -10.51 -28.36
CA LEU A 225 -23.78 -9.45 -28.22
C LEU A 225 -24.42 -8.13 -27.77
N LYS A 226 -25.47 -7.69 -28.49
CA LYS A 226 -26.19 -6.45 -28.16
C LYS A 226 -26.79 -6.48 -26.76
N GLY A 227 -27.43 -7.58 -26.37
CA GLY A 227 -28.01 -7.77 -25.04
C GLY A 227 -26.96 -7.70 -23.93
N THR A 228 -25.85 -8.41 -24.12
CA THR A 228 -24.72 -8.42 -23.20
C THR A 228 -24.14 -7.00 -22.98
N LEU A 229 -23.83 -6.30 -24.06
CA LEU A 229 -23.23 -4.98 -23.99
C LEU A 229 -24.21 -3.89 -23.49
N GLN A 230 -25.50 -4.04 -23.76
CA GLN A 230 -26.52 -3.16 -23.20
C GLN A 230 -26.63 -3.33 -21.67
N GLU A 231 -26.60 -4.55 -21.19
CA GLU A 231 -26.60 -4.85 -19.77
C GLU A 231 -25.34 -4.33 -19.07
N PHE A 232 -24.17 -4.54 -19.68
CA PHE A 232 -22.91 -3.97 -19.23
C PHE A 232 -22.97 -2.44 -19.11
N ALA A 233 -23.46 -1.75 -20.16
CA ALA A 233 -23.56 -0.31 -20.17
C ALA A 233 -24.48 0.22 -19.05
N LYS A 234 -25.59 -0.44 -18.78
CA LYS A 234 -26.51 -0.08 -17.71
C LYS A 234 -25.89 -0.25 -16.33
N ARG A 235 -25.20 -1.37 -16.11
CA ARG A 235 -24.54 -1.62 -14.82
C ARG A 235 -23.40 -0.64 -14.54
N LEU A 236 -22.64 -0.23 -15.57
CA LEU A 236 -21.53 0.67 -15.41
C LEU A 236 -21.95 2.16 -15.34
N PHE A 237 -22.90 2.58 -16.16
CA PHE A 237 -23.28 4.01 -16.33
C PHE A 237 -24.66 4.35 -15.78
N GLY A 238 -25.43 3.37 -15.31
CA GLY A 238 -26.78 3.53 -14.76
C GLY A 238 -27.90 3.09 -15.69
N GLU A 239 -29.06 2.75 -15.12
CA GLU A 239 -30.22 2.15 -15.81
C GLU A 239 -30.78 2.97 -16.98
N ASP A 240 -30.66 4.29 -16.94
CA ASP A 240 -31.14 5.20 -17.98
C ASP A 240 -30.22 5.27 -19.20
N THR A 241 -29.08 4.58 -19.18
CA THR A 241 -28.09 4.59 -20.27
C THR A 241 -28.65 3.93 -21.50
N LYS A 242 -28.63 4.68 -22.61
CA LYS A 242 -28.99 4.19 -23.93
C LYS A 242 -27.73 3.84 -24.69
N VAL A 243 -27.78 2.77 -25.48
CA VAL A 243 -26.70 2.33 -26.37
C VAL A 243 -27.06 2.52 -27.83
N LYS A 244 -26.06 2.78 -28.64
CA LYS A 244 -26.17 2.88 -30.10
C LYS A 244 -25.01 2.09 -30.70
N PHE A 245 -25.29 1.24 -31.66
CA PHE A 245 -24.29 0.50 -32.42
C PHE A 245 -24.11 1.14 -33.78
N ARG A 246 -22.87 1.43 -34.16
CA ARG A 246 -22.48 1.94 -35.48
C ARG A 246 -21.73 0.85 -36.23
N PRO A 247 -22.04 0.53 -37.48
CA PRO A 247 -21.22 -0.39 -38.29
C PRO A 247 -19.77 0.07 -38.34
N HIS A 248 -18.87 -0.89 -38.16
CA HIS A 248 -17.42 -0.69 -38.29
C HIS A 248 -16.79 -1.92 -38.93
N HIS A 249 -15.48 -1.91 -39.17
CA HIS A 249 -14.74 -3.04 -39.69
C HIS A 249 -13.53 -3.35 -38.81
N PHE A 250 -13.45 -4.62 -38.36
CA PHE A 250 -12.27 -5.19 -37.73
C PHE A 250 -11.97 -6.52 -38.42
N GLN A 251 -10.69 -6.84 -38.64
CA GLN A 251 -10.27 -8.04 -39.40
C GLN A 251 -10.69 -9.35 -38.72
N PHE A 252 -10.76 -9.33 -37.38
CA PHE A 252 -11.05 -10.50 -36.55
C PHE A 252 -12.55 -10.66 -36.20
N THR A 253 -13.42 -9.74 -36.66
CA THR A 253 -14.87 -9.82 -36.46
C THR A 253 -15.66 -9.46 -37.72
N GLU A 254 -16.78 -10.18 -37.96
CA GLU A 254 -17.73 -9.89 -39.07
C GLU A 254 -19.12 -10.44 -38.72
N PRO A 255 -20.17 -9.62 -38.65
CA PRO A 255 -20.17 -8.16 -38.73
C PRO A 255 -19.52 -7.51 -37.48
N SER A 256 -18.93 -6.33 -37.70
CA SER A 256 -18.30 -5.52 -36.65
C SER A 256 -19.10 -4.26 -36.38
N ALA A 257 -18.99 -3.75 -35.17
CA ALA A 257 -19.62 -2.49 -34.76
C ALA A 257 -18.81 -1.79 -33.67
N GLU A 258 -18.98 -0.50 -33.58
CA GLU A 258 -18.63 0.29 -32.39
C GLU A 258 -19.88 0.58 -31.57
N MET A 259 -19.73 0.59 -30.25
CA MET A 259 -20.82 0.92 -29.33
C MET A 259 -20.60 2.28 -28.67
N ASP A 260 -21.59 3.15 -28.85
CA ASP A 260 -21.67 4.43 -28.13
C ASP A 260 -22.73 4.34 -27.03
N VAL A 261 -22.49 5.07 -25.94
CA VAL A 261 -23.47 5.28 -24.87
C VAL A 261 -23.89 6.75 -24.80
N THR A 262 -25.09 7.01 -24.27
CA THR A 262 -25.49 8.38 -23.96
C THR A 262 -24.48 9.05 -23.04
N CYS A 263 -24.07 10.25 -23.37
CA CYS A 263 -23.08 10.99 -22.55
C CYS A 263 -23.55 11.14 -21.11
N PHE A 264 -22.85 10.50 -20.21
CA PHE A 264 -23.17 10.49 -18.77
C PHE A 264 -23.03 11.86 -18.09
N LYS A 265 -22.27 12.82 -18.69
CA LYS A 265 -22.17 14.20 -18.18
C LYS A 265 -23.38 15.07 -18.52
N CYS A 266 -23.98 14.90 -19.68
CA CYS A 266 -25.07 15.79 -20.13
C CYS A 266 -26.39 15.06 -20.40
N GLY A 267 -26.47 13.76 -20.16
CA GLY A 267 -27.66 12.96 -20.41
C GLY A 267 -28.12 12.99 -21.87
N GLY A 268 -27.20 13.06 -22.84
CA GLY A 268 -27.48 13.08 -24.27
C GLY A 268 -27.78 14.48 -24.85
N LYS A 269 -27.70 15.56 -24.06
CA LYS A 269 -28.03 16.94 -24.52
C LYS A 269 -26.94 17.61 -25.35
N GLY A 270 -25.74 17.03 -25.35
CA GLY A 270 -24.56 17.65 -25.96
C GLY A 270 -23.81 18.55 -24.97
N CYS A 271 -22.50 18.34 -24.83
CA CYS A 271 -21.63 19.16 -24.00
C CYS A 271 -20.19 19.15 -24.55
N ARG A 272 -19.28 19.91 -23.90
CA ARG A 272 -17.86 19.95 -24.32
C ARG A 272 -17.19 18.57 -24.27
N PHE A 273 -17.56 17.71 -23.33
CA PHE A 273 -16.99 16.38 -23.19
C PHE A 273 -17.33 15.48 -24.39
N CYS A 274 -18.61 15.41 -24.80
CA CYS A 274 -19.06 14.68 -25.97
C CYS A 274 -19.01 15.52 -27.26
N LYS A 275 -18.30 16.63 -27.28
CA LYS A 275 -18.13 17.52 -28.44
C LYS A 275 -19.47 17.96 -29.09
N GLY A 276 -20.54 18.05 -28.29
CA GLY A 276 -21.88 18.44 -28.75
C GLY A 276 -22.75 17.29 -29.25
N GLU A 277 -22.24 16.08 -29.41
CA GLU A 277 -22.96 14.95 -30.04
C GLU A 277 -23.97 14.27 -29.10
N GLY A 278 -23.78 14.37 -27.77
CA GLY A 278 -24.61 13.69 -26.80
C GLY A 278 -24.29 12.20 -26.63
N TRP A 279 -23.33 11.66 -27.38
CA TRP A 279 -22.87 10.25 -27.37
C TRP A 279 -21.38 10.17 -27.10
N VAL A 280 -20.96 9.07 -26.52
CA VAL A 280 -19.54 8.75 -26.26
C VAL A 280 -19.29 7.33 -26.68
N GLU A 281 -18.30 7.11 -27.53
CA GLU A 281 -17.80 5.79 -27.93
C GLU A 281 -17.12 5.13 -26.72
N ILE A 282 -17.44 3.85 -26.50
CA ILE A 282 -16.96 3.09 -25.35
C ILE A 282 -16.10 1.90 -25.78
N LEU A 283 -16.48 1.21 -26.87
CA LEU A 283 -15.86 -0.04 -27.27
C LEU A 283 -16.12 -0.41 -28.72
N GLY A 284 -15.21 -1.22 -29.25
CA GLY A 284 -15.42 -2.00 -30.47
C GLY A 284 -15.94 -3.40 -30.15
N CYS A 285 -16.75 -3.97 -31.06
CA CYS A 285 -17.31 -5.31 -30.88
C CYS A 285 -17.71 -5.94 -32.22
N GLY A 286 -17.97 -7.24 -32.22
CA GLY A 286 -18.48 -7.94 -33.42
C GLY A 286 -18.63 -9.44 -33.21
N MET A 287 -19.18 -10.11 -34.19
CA MET A 287 -19.16 -11.58 -34.24
C MET A 287 -17.76 -12.05 -34.63
N VAL A 288 -17.26 -13.07 -33.94
CA VAL A 288 -15.93 -13.63 -34.24
C VAL A 288 -15.89 -14.11 -35.71
N HIS A 289 -14.88 -13.67 -36.42
CA HIS A 289 -14.74 -14.06 -37.83
C HIS A 289 -14.56 -15.59 -37.98
N PRO A 290 -15.27 -16.28 -38.88
CA PRO A 290 -15.17 -17.73 -39.04
C PRO A 290 -13.72 -18.23 -39.17
N HIS A 291 -12.89 -17.53 -39.89
CA HIS A 291 -11.47 -17.87 -40.05
C HIS A 291 -10.68 -17.84 -38.73
N VAL A 292 -11.02 -16.96 -37.79
CA VAL A 292 -10.40 -16.93 -36.44
C VAL A 292 -10.77 -18.19 -35.64
N LEU A 293 -12.02 -18.66 -35.76
CA LEU A 293 -12.44 -19.93 -35.15
C LEU A 293 -11.69 -21.12 -35.77
N GLU A 294 -11.61 -21.19 -37.11
CA GLU A 294 -10.86 -22.21 -37.86
C GLU A 294 -9.38 -22.25 -37.43
N MET A 295 -8.71 -21.10 -37.40
CA MET A 295 -7.31 -20.98 -37.00
C MET A 295 -7.08 -21.49 -35.56
N SER A 296 -8.09 -21.37 -34.68
CA SER A 296 -8.06 -21.86 -33.32
C SER A 296 -8.56 -23.31 -33.16
N GLY A 297 -8.86 -24.01 -34.28
CA GLY A 297 -9.31 -25.39 -34.29
C GLY A 297 -10.78 -25.59 -33.90
N ILE A 298 -11.61 -24.55 -33.98
CA ILE A 298 -13.05 -24.59 -33.69
C ILE A 298 -13.83 -24.60 -35.03
N ASP A 299 -14.79 -25.51 -35.16
CA ASP A 299 -15.63 -25.62 -36.36
C ASP A 299 -16.65 -24.45 -36.38
N PRO A 300 -16.56 -23.52 -37.39
CA PRO A 300 -17.47 -22.38 -37.47
C PRO A 300 -18.88 -22.75 -37.95
N GLU A 301 -19.07 -23.95 -38.49
CA GLU A 301 -20.44 -24.45 -38.85
C GLU A 301 -21.21 -24.91 -37.61
N GLU A 302 -20.50 -25.31 -36.52
CA GLU A 302 -21.09 -25.76 -35.29
C GLU A 302 -21.14 -24.67 -34.21
N TYR A 303 -20.12 -23.82 -34.15
CA TYR A 303 -19.93 -22.79 -33.14
C TYR A 303 -19.87 -21.39 -33.71
N THR A 304 -20.47 -20.45 -33.02
CA THR A 304 -20.39 -19.03 -33.31
C THR A 304 -19.98 -18.27 -32.05
N GLY A 305 -19.49 -17.05 -32.20
CA GLY A 305 -19.06 -16.29 -31.04
C GLY A 305 -19.14 -14.80 -31.30
N PHE A 306 -18.99 -14.04 -30.24
CA PHE A 306 -18.76 -12.60 -30.31
C PHE A 306 -17.60 -12.16 -29.43
N ALA A 307 -16.98 -11.05 -29.82
CA ALA A 307 -15.93 -10.40 -29.05
C ALA A 307 -16.19 -8.90 -28.91
N PHE A 308 -15.62 -8.31 -27.89
CA PHE A 308 -15.65 -6.87 -27.65
C PHE A 308 -14.40 -6.41 -26.90
N GLY A 309 -14.01 -5.13 -27.03
CA GLY A 309 -12.84 -4.59 -26.35
C GLY A 309 -13.05 -3.18 -25.82
N VAL A 310 -12.97 -3.03 -24.50
CA VAL A 310 -13.07 -1.76 -23.77
C VAL A 310 -11.68 -1.22 -23.47
N ILE A 311 -11.43 0.06 -23.73
CA ILE A 311 -10.17 0.75 -23.39
C ILE A 311 -10.35 1.51 -22.08
N VAL A 312 -9.39 1.32 -21.14
CA VAL A 312 -9.30 2.04 -19.89
C VAL A 312 -8.01 2.88 -19.87
N ARG A 313 -8.20 4.20 -19.93
CA ARG A 313 -7.11 5.20 -19.96
C ARG A 313 -7.23 6.21 -18.85
#